data_d8a60f535cb9678e13f144138aecacd2
#
_entry.id   d8a60f535cb9678e13f144138aecacd2
#
_cell.length_a   1.000
_cell.length_b   1.000
_cell.length_c   1.000
_cell.angle_alpha   90.00
_cell.angle_beta   90.00
_cell.angle_gamma   90.00
#
_symmetry.space_group_name_H-M   'P 1'
#
loop_
_entity.id
_entity.type
_entity.pdbx_description
1 polymer ?
#
loop_
_entity_poly.entity_id
_entity_poly.type
_entity_poly.pdbx_seq_one_letter_code
_entity_poly.pdbx_strand_id
1 'polypeptide(L)'
;FQAFGTELPTNEGLDVELTGDWKPTKYGMQYSVSNFSVTMPTTKEGIRTYLSSSLIKGIGPAMAARIVEMFGEDTLNVFNDSPEKLLQVKGITQKRLDDILEGYQKSSSIRELMMYLSPFGVTPAKVSKIQEKFGLAAFMIVKEEPFRLCEVHGFGFLTVDQIAVKAKHFRADDPLRIKAAILHIMSEAEGEGHLYLKREDIIERVE
;
A
#
# COMPACT_ATOMS: atom_id res chain seq x y z
N PHE A 1 21.10 13.93 -3.09
CA PHE A 1 20.95 13.77 -4.54
C PHE A 1 19.47 13.85 -4.91
N GLN A 2 19.17 14.10 -6.18
CA GLN A 2 17.79 14.11 -6.68
C GLN A 2 17.54 12.80 -7.44
N ALA A 3 16.47 12.10 -7.05
CA ALA A 3 15.98 10.94 -7.76
C ALA A 3 14.62 11.28 -8.41
N PHE A 4 14.40 10.80 -9.62
CA PHE A 4 13.09 10.89 -10.24
C PHE A 4 12.72 9.61 -10.93
N GLY A 5 11.42 9.36 -10.93
CA GLY A 5 10.77 8.24 -11.58
C GLY A 5 9.28 8.51 -11.63
N THR A 6 8.60 7.74 -12.40
CA THR A 6 7.14 7.72 -12.41
C THR A 6 6.67 7.09 -11.08
N GLU A 7 5.70 7.78 -10.43
CA GLU A 7 4.92 7.21 -9.33
C GLU A 7 5.67 6.96 -8.01
N LEU A 8 6.79 7.66 -7.79
CA LEU A 8 7.48 7.63 -6.51
C LEU A 8 6.58 8.09 -5.35
N PRO A 9 6.70 7.49 -4.14
CA PRO A 9 5.96 7.95 -2.98
C PRO A 9 6.41 9.35 -2.59
N THR A 10 5.46 10.26 -2.40
CA THR A 10 5.69 11.65 -1.99
C THR A 10 5.53 11.85 -0.48
N ASN A 11 5.18 10.81 0.25
CA ASN A 11 4.97 10.87 1.68
C ASN A 11 6.30 10.95 2.42
N GLU A 12 6.49 12.02 3.19
CA GLU A 12 7.66 12.17 4.05
C GLU A 12 7.68 11.09 5.15
N GLY A 13 8.88 10.62 5.50
CA GLY A 13 9.07 9.66 6.59
C GLY A 13 8.99 8.19 6.17
N LEU A 14 8.92 7.91 4.87
CA LEU A 14 9.08 6.56 4.35
C LEU A 14 10.55 6.30 3.99
N ASP A 15 11.10 5.20 4.49
CA ASP A 15 12.36 4.67 3.97
C ASP A 15 12.07 3.89 2.70
N VAL A 16 12.80 4.21 1.63
CA VAL A 16 12.63 3.59 0.32
C VAL A 16 13.97 3.12 -0.22
N GLU A 17 13.98 1.91 -0.74
CA GLU A 17 15.06 1.39 -1.56
C GLU A 17 14.75 1.66 -3.02
N LEU A 18 15.66 2.32 -3.72
CA LEU A 18 15.48 2.74 -5.10
C LEU A 18 16.40 1.92 -6.01
N THR A 19 15.84 1.38 -7.08
CA THR A 19 16.58 0.74 -8.18
C THR A 19 16.50 1.61 -9.42
N GLY A 20 17.63 1.88 -10.08
CA GLY A 20 17.66 2.73 -11.25
C GLY A 20 19.07 3.04 -11.72
N ASP A 21 19.21 4.01 -12.60
CA ASP A 21 20.47 4.41 -13.22
C ASP A 21 20.73 5.91 -13.10
N TRP A 22 21.99 6.28 -12.99
CA TRP A 22 22.42 7.66 -13.06
C TRP A 22 22.39 8.15 -14.51
N LYS A 23 21.62 9.21 -14.76
CA LYS A 23 21.51 9.83 -16.08
C LYS A 23 21.99 11.28 -16.06
N PRO A 24 22.81 11.70 -17.04
CA PRO A 24 23.15 13.09 -17.20
C PRO A 24 21.94 13.89 -17.70
N THR A 25 21.68 15.03 -17.08
CA THR A 25 20.65 15.98 -17.48
C THR A 25 21.24 17.38 -17.63
N LYS A 26 20.48 18.30 -18.16
CA LYS A 26 20.90 19.73 -18.22
C LYS A 26 21.13 20.37 -16.84
N TYR A 27 20.68 19.73 -15.76
CA TYR A 27 20.85 20.20 -14.38
C TYR A 27 21.87 19.35 -13.59
N GLY A 28 22.65 18.51 -14.24
CA GLY A 28 23.62 17.62 -13.63
C GLY A 28 23.20 16.15 -13.65
N MET A 29 23.94 15.33 -12.91
CA MET A 29 23.64 13.89 -12.80
C MET A 29 22.41 13.68 -11.90
N GLN A 30 21.47 12.91 -12.39
CA GLN A 30 20.22 12.60 -11.70
C GLN A 30 19.96 11.10 -11.69
N TYR A 31 19.39 10.58 -10.60
CA TYR A 31 19.08 9.16 -10.48
C TYR A 31 17.69 8.87 -11.06
N SER A 32 17.66 8.18 -12.20
CA SER A 32 16.42 7.76 -12.86
C SER A 32 15.95 6.44 -12.25
N VAL A 33 14.92 6.49 -11.45
CA VAL A 33 14.36 5.33 -10.74
C VAL A 33 13.52 4.50 -11.71
N SER A 34 13.84 3.22 -11.82
CA SER A 34 13.07 2.23 -12.59
C SER A 34 12.13 1.43 -11.70
N ASN A 35 12.50 1.25 -10.41
CA ASN A 35 11.67 0.57 -9.42
C ASN A 35 11.98 1.11 -8.02
N PHE A 36 11.04 0.96 -7.10
CA PHE A 36 11.24 1.25 -5.68
C PHE A 36 10.54 0.23 -4.80
N SER A 37 11.04 0.05 -3.59
CA SER A 37 10.37 -0.67 -2.51
C SER A 37 10.35 0.17 -1.24
N VAL A 38 9.27 0.10 -0.49
CA VAL A 38 9.14 0.77 0.81
C VAL A 38 9.66 -0.18 1.88
N THR A 39 10.58 0.29 2.72
CA THR A 39 11.18 -0.49 3.80
C THR A 39 10.81 0.07 5.16
N MET A 40 10.96 -0.75 6.22
CA MET A 40 10.80 -0.28 7.59
C MET A 40 12.03 0.49 8.03
N PRO A 41 11.88 1.64 8.67
CA PRO A 41 13.01 2.33 9.28
C PRO A 41 13.59 1.49 10.43
N THR A 42 14.89 1.31 10.42
CA THR A 42 15.63 0.55 11.44
C THR A 42 16.49 1.44 12.34
N THR A 43 16.77 2.67 11.93
CA THR A 43 17.54 3.63 12.70
C THR A 43 16.65 4.51 13.58
N LYS A 44 17.17 5.00 14.70
CA LYS A 44 16.45 5.94 15.60
C LYS A 44 15.93 7.17 14.86
N GLU A 45 16.75 7.75 13.98
CA GLU A 45 16.37 8.91 13.14
C GLU A 45 15.24 8.56 12.17
N GLY A 46 15.35 7.45 11.48
CA GLY A 46 14.32 6.95 10.55
C GLY A 46 13.01 6.70 11.28
N ILE A 47 13.05 6.00 12.42
CA ILE A 47 11.86 5.73 13.26
C ILE A 47 11.23 7.05 13.75
N ARG A 48 12.04 8.00 14.21
CA ARG A 48 11.54 9.31 14.65
C ARG A 48 10.85 10.07 13.52
N THR A 49 11.47 10.10 12.33
CA THR A 49 10.91 10.74 11.14
C THR A 49 9.60 10.07 10.73
N TYR A 50 9.57 8.74 10.68
CA TYR A 50 8.38 7.95 10.40
C TYR A 50 7.23 8.24 11.38
N LEU A 51 7.48 8.20 12.68
CA LEU A 51 6.46 8.46 13.71
C LEU A 51 5.93 9.89 13.66
N SER A 52 6.75 10.87 13.30
CA SER A 52 6.35 12.29 13.20
C SER A 52 5.77 12.66 11.84
N SER A 53 5.72 11.74 10.89
CA SER A 53 5.18 11.96 9.55
C SER A 53 3.67 12.18 9.55
N SER A 54 3.15 12.74 8.47
CA SER A 54 1.71 12.90 8.25
C SER A 54 0.94 11.57 8.17
N LEU A 55 1.67 10.46 8.04
CA LEU A 55 1.09 9.11 7.99
C LEU A 55 0.53 8.68 9.35
N ILE A 56 1.13 9.12 10.46
CA ILE A 56 0.71 8.73 11.81
C ILE A 56 0.10 9.92 12.52
N LYS A 57 -1.23 9.92 12.61
CA LYS A 57 -1.96 10.95 13.36
C LYS A 57 -1.72 10.80 14.87
N GLY A 58 -1.62 11.92 15.58
CA GLY A 58 -1.48 11.94 17.03
C GLY A 58 -0.06 11.99 17.56
N ILE A 59 0.97 11.79 16.71
CA ILE A 59 2.38 11.90 17.09
C ILE A 59 3.02 13.08 16.36
N GLY A 60 3.32 14.14 17.10
CA GLY A 60 4.14 15.23 16.59
C GLY A 60 5.64 14.99 16.86
N PRO A 61 6.54 15.85 16.28
CA PRO A 61 8.00 15.66 16.39
C PRO A 61 8.52 15.53 17.83
N ALA A 62 7.99 16.32 18.76
CA ALA A 62 8.40 16.27 20.17
C ALA A 62 7.96 14.99 20.88
N MET A 63 6.83 14.40 20.50
CA MET A 63 6.35 13.14 21.04
C MET A 63 7.13 11.97 20.43
N ALA A 64 7.36 11.98 19.13
CA ALA A 64 8.19 10.99 18.43
C ALA A 64 9.60 10.94 19.04
N ALA A 65 10.20 12.10 19.31
CA ALA A 65 11.51 12.16 19.96
C ALA A 65 11.51 11.48 21.33
N ARG A 66 10.52 11.76 22.19
CA ARG A 66 10.41 11.14 23.53
C ARG A 66 10.18 9.62 23.47
N ILE A 67 9.37 9.16 22.53
CA ILE A 67 9.12 7.74 22.35
C ILE A 67 10.41 7.02 21.93
N VAL A 68 11.11 7.55 20.92
CA VAL A 68 12.37 6.96 20.42
C VAL A 68 13.51 7.10 21.42
N GLU A 69 13.55 8.15 22.23
CA GLU A 69 14.51 8.28 23.31
C GLU A 69 14.35 7.16 24.36
N MET A 70 13.11 6.79 24.67
CA MET A 70 12.80 5.74 25.66
C MET A 70 13.02 4.33 25.11
N PHE A 71 12.60 4.05 23.88
CA PHE A 71 12.58 2.69 23.34
C PHE A 71 13.64 2.43 22.27
N GLY A 72 14.31 3.47 21.77
CA GLY A 72 15.37 3.33 20.78
C GLY A 72 14.90 2.70 19.46
N GLU A 73 15.69 1.77 18.97
CA GLU A 73 15.40 1.01 17.74
C GLU A 73 14.25 -0.01 17.94
N ASP A 74 13.94 -0.34 19.19
CA ASP A 74 12.85 -1.27 19.55
C ASP A 74 11.46 -0.61 19.53
N THR A 75 11.40 0.67 19.24
CA THR A 75 10.16 1.46 19.27
C THR A 75 9.04 0.82 18.46
N LEU A 76 9.31 0.36 17.23
CA LEU A 76 8.29 -0.23 16.37
C LEU A 76 7.80 -1.59 16.88
N ASN A 77 8.66 -2.38 17.53
CA ASN A 77 8.26 -3.62 18.22
C ASN A 77 7.35 -3.31 19.41
N VAL A 78 7.63 -2.23 20.15
CA VAL A 78 6.73 -1.78 21.24
C VAL A 78 5.34 -1.43 20.72
N PHE A 79 5.23 -0.74 19.59
CA PHE A 79 3.92 -0.46 18.98
C PHE A 79 3.16 -1.72 18.57
N ASN A 80 3.85 -2.75 18.10
CA ASN A 80 3.25 -3.99 17.63
C ASN A 80 2.91 -4.97 18.75
N ASP A 81 3.83 -5.17 19.70
CA ASP A 81 3.78 -6.29 20.63
C ASP A 81 3.37 -5.88 22.07
N SER A 82 3.61 -4.64 22.45
CA SER A 82 3.42 -4.17 23.84
C SER A 82 3.06 -2.68 23.89
N PRO A 83 1.97 -2.25 23.21
CA PRO A 83 1.65 -0.83 23.06
C PRO A 83 1.32 -0.13 24.39
N GLU A 84 0.93 -0.87 25.41
CA GLU A 84 0.70 -0.34 26.77
C GLU A 84 1.96 0.27 27.40
N LYS A 85 3.16 -0.14 26.97
CA LYS A 85 4.42 0.46 27.44
C LYS A 85 4.55 1.93 27.04
N LEU A 86 3.88 2.36 25.97
CA LEU A 86 3.84 3.76 25.55
C LEU A 86 3.24 4.69 26.62
N LEU A 87 2.40 4.17 27.54
CA LEU A 87 1.90 4.94 28.68
C LEU A 87 2.99 5.44 29.64
N GLN A 88 4.18 4.83 29.59
CA GLN A 88 5.34 5.28 30.38
C GLN A 88 5.94 6.59 29.83
N VAL A 89 5.63 6.94 28.57
CA VAL A 89 6.13 8.16 27.94
C VAL A 89 5.35 9.37 28.44
N LYS A 90 6.04 10.35 28.99
CA LYS A 90 5.43 11.57 29.54
C LYS A 90 4.55 12.27 28.48
N GLY A 91 3.27 12.40 28.79
CA GLY A 91 2.27 13.06 27.94
C GLY A 91 1.44 12.10 27.06
N ILE A 92 1.60 10.79 27.24
CA ILE A 92 0.70 9.78 26.67
C ILE A 92 -0.28 9.34 27.77
N THR A 93 -1.55 9.66 27.59
CA THR A 93 -2.69 9.15 28.39
C THR A 93 -3.34 7.99 27.65
N GLN A 94 -4.22 7.23 28.33
CA GLN A 94 -4.93 6.13 27.69
C GLN A 94 -5.66 6.57 26.41
N LYS A 95 -6.43 7.66 26.48
CA LYS A 95 -7.13 8.19 25.30
C LYS A 95 -6.16 8.53 24.15
N ARG A 96 -5.03 9.15 24.48
CA ARG A 96 -4.03 9.51 23.48
C ARG A 96 -3.33 8.28 22.90
N LEU A 97 -3.14 7.23 23.72
CA LEU A 97 -2.63 5.95 23.25
C LEU A 97 -3.57 5.34 22.22
N ASP A 98 -4.86 5.34 22.48
CA ASP A 98 -5.87 4.78 21.57
C ASP A 98 -5.85 5.52 20.20
N ASP A 99 -5.82 6.88 20.24
CA ASP A 99 -5.72 7.71 19.03
C ASP A 99 -4.41 7.45 18.24
N ILE A 100 -3.30 7.28 18.96
CA ILE A 100 -1.98 6.98 18.39
C ILE A 100 -1.97 5.59 17.71
N LEU A 101 -2.53 4.59 18.38
CA LEU A 101 -2.58 3.22 17.86
C LEU A 101 -3.46 3.13 16.61
N GLU A 102 -4.60 3.82 16.60
CA GLU A 102 -5.45 3.89 15.41
C GLU A 102 -4.67 4.49 14.22
N GLY A 103 -3.97 5.61 14.43
CA GLY A 103 -3.13 6.24 13.42
C GLY A 103 -1.99 5.35 12.93
N TYR A 104 -1.34 4.66 13.87
CA TYR A 104 -0.24 3.74 13.56
C TYR A 104 -0.72 2.52 12.76
N GLN A 105 -1.83 1.89 13.17
CA GLN A 105 -2.41 0.74 12.46
C GLN A 105 -2.81 1.10 11.04
N LYS A 106 -3.42 2.27 10.85
CA LYS A 106 -3.78 2.76 9.51
C LYS A 106 -2.53 2.99 8.64
N SER A 107 -1.49 3.59 9.20
CA SER A 107 -0.22 3.80 8.52
C SER A 107 0.48 2.48 8.19
N SER A 108 0.48 1.51 9.12
CA SER A 108 1.04 0.18 8.91
C SER A 108 0.35 -0.55 7.77
N SER A 109 -0.98 -0.53 7.73
CA SER A 109 -1.76 -1.16 6.66
C SER A 109 -1.47 -0.55 5.29
N ILE A 110 -1.35 0.78 5.19
CA ILE A 110 -0.97 1.46 3.95
C ILE A 110 0.43 1.03 3.50
N ARG A 111 1.38 0.97 4.41
CA ARG A 111 2.76 0.56 4.12
C ARG A 111 2.84 -0.89 3.65
N GLU A 112 2.16 -1.82 4.35
CA GLU A 112 2.10 -3.23 3.95
C GLU A 112 1.51 -3.39 2.55
N LEU A 113 0.45 -2.65 2.24
CA LEU A 113 -0.12 -2.59 0.89
C LEU A 113 0.89 -2.05 -0.13
N MET A 114 1.63 -0.98 0.19
CA MET A 114 2.66 -0.43 -0.69
C MET A 114 3.77 -1.46 -0.95
N MET A 115 4.29 -2.09 0.10
CA MET A 115 5.32 -3.13 -0.02
C MET A 115 4.84 -4.31 -0.88
N TYR A 116 3.60 -4.74 -0.68
CA TYR A 116 3.04 -5.87 -1.41
C TYR A 116 2.73 -5.55 -2.87
N LEU A 117 2.23 -4.35 -3.15
CA LEU A 117 1.71 -3.97 -4.47
C LEU A 117 2.70 -3.20 -5.36
N SER A 118 3.79 -2.63 -4.79
CA SER A 118 4.79 -1.90 -5.57
C SER A 118 5.44 -2.72 -6.69
N PRO A 119 5.75 -4.03 -6.53
CA PRO A 119 6.31 -4.85 -7.61
C PRO A 119 5.37 -5.02 -8.82
N PHE A 120 4.08 -4.70 -8.64
CA PHE A 120 3.07 -4.76 -9.71
C PHE A 120 2.77 -3.38 -10.32
N GLY A 121 3.56 -2.36 -9.98
CA GLY A 121 3.37 -1.00 -10.49
C GLY A 121 2.13 -0.29 -9.94
N VAL A 122 1.63 -0.71 -8.77
CA VAL A 122 0.50 -0.04 -8.12
C VAL A 122 1.02 1.19 -7.37
N THR A 123 0.49 2.35 -7.74
CA THR A 123 0.92 3.65 -7.21
C THR A 123 0.45 3.91 -5.80
N PRO A 124 1.12 4.79 -5.03
CA PRO A 124 0.65 5.21 -3.71
C PRO A 124 -0.78 5.78 -3.71
N ALA A 125 -1.15 6.52 -4.77
CA ALA A 125 -2.51 7.04 -4.92
C ALA A 125 -3.56 5.92 -5.05
N LYS A 126 -3.23 4.84 -5.77
CA LYS A 126 -4.08 3.65 -5.87
C LYS A 126 -4.14 2.89 -4.53
N VAL A 127 -3.03 2.78 -3.81
CA VAL A 127 -3.00 2.17 -2.46
C VAL A 127 -3.90 2.94 -1.49
N SER A 128 -3.89 4.28 -1.54
CA SER A 128 -4.78 5.10 -0.71
C SER A 128 -6.26 4.81 -0.99
N LYS A 129 -6.66 4.61 -2.25
CA LYS A 129 -8.03 4.23 -2.62
C LYS A 129 -8.41 2.83 -2.11
N ILE A 130 -7.48 1.87 -2.14
CA ILE A 130 -7.70 0.54 -1.55
C ILE A 130 -7.95 0.67 -0.05
N GLN A 131 -7.12 1.44 0.63
CA GLN A 131 -7.26 1.69 2.06
C GLN A 131 -8.57 2.41 2.41
N GLU A 132 -8.98 3.37 1.59
CA GLU A 132 -10.26 4.08 1.76
C GLU A 132 -11.45 3.13 1.61
N LYS A 133 -11.42 2.23 0.63
CA LYS A 133 -12.48 1.27 0.34
C LYS A 133 -12.60 0.17 1.41
N PHE A 134 -11.48 -0.41 1.83
CA PHE A 134 -11.45 -1.63 2.64
C PHE A 134 -10.96 -1.42 4.09
N GLY A 135 -10.49 -0.22 4.43
CA GLY A 135 -10.03 0.11 5.78
C GLY A 135 -8.87 -0.78 6.23
N LEU A 136 -8.87 -1.17 7.50
CA LEU A 136 -7.83 -2.01 8.10
C LEU A 136 -7.78 -3.43 7.51
N ALA A 137 -8.87 -3.90 6.90
CA ALA A 137 -8.91 -5.21 6.24
C ALA A 137 -8.27 -5.21 4.85
N ALA A 138 -7.85 -4.05 4.34
CA ALA A 138 -7.37 -3.87 2.97
C ALA A 138 -6.25 -4.84 2.58
N PHE A 139 -5.23 -4.99 3.44
CA PHE A 139 -4.11 -5.89 3.15
C PHE A 139 -4.55 -7.37 3.04
N MET A 140 -5.39 -7.82 3.97
CA MET A 140 -5.89 -9.20 3.94
C MET A 140 -6.78 -9.46 2.73
N ILE A 141 -7.65 -8.50 2.37
CA ILE A 141 -8.51 -8.59 1.18
C ILE A 141 -7.66 -8.68 -0.08
N VAL A 142 -6.68 -7.81 -0.25
CA VAL A 142 -5.79 -7.82 -1.42
C VAL A 142 -5.01 -9.13 -1.52
N LYS A 143 -4.60 -9.67 -0.38
CA LYS A 143 -3.85 -10.92 -0.32
C LYS A 143 -4.72 -12.16 -0.55
N GLU A 144 -5.91 -12.22 0.04
CA GLU A 144 -6.75 -13.42 0.00
C GLU A 144 -7.77 -13.40 -1.15
N GLU A 145 -8.31 -12.24 -1.48
CA GLU A 145 -9.35 -12.04 -2.47
C GLU A 145 -8.98 -10.93 -3.48
N PRO A 146 -7.86 -11.06 -4.23
CA PRO A 146 -7.32 -9.97 -5.05
C PRO A 146 -8.32 -9.42 -6.07
N PHE A 147 -9.24 -10.23 -6.57
CA PHE A 147 -10.26 -9.79 -7.53
C PHE A 147 -11.26 -8.77 -6.96
N ARG A 148 -11.34 -8.62 -5.64
CA ARG A 148 -12.09 -7.53 -5.03
C ARG A 148 -11.48 -6.15 -5.30
N LEU A 149 -10.23 -6.09 -5.75
CA LEU A 149 -9.64 -4.85 -6.23
C LEU A 149 -10.40 -4.25 -7.43
N CYS A 150 -11.13 -5.06 -8.20
CA CYS A 150 -12.01 -4.57 -9.27
C CYS A 150 -13.14 -3.65 -8.73
N GLU A 151 -13.47 -3.72 -7.44
CA GLU A 151 -14.42 -2.81 -6.80
C GLU A 151 -13.83 -1.41 -6.54
N VAL A 152 -12.50 -1.23 -6.70
CA VAL A 152 -11.79 0.01 -6.43
C VAL A 152 -11.61 0.79 -7.74
N HIS A 153 -12.07 2.03 -7.77
CA HIS A 153 -11.95 2.87 -8.97
C HIS A 153 -10.49 3.01 -9.43
N GLY A 154 -10.24 2.65 -10.67
CA GLY A 154 -8.90 2.68 -11.29
C GLY A 154 -8.19 1.32 -11.30
N PHE A 155 -8.87 0.24 -10.86
CA PHE A 155 -8.41 -1.14 -11.02
C PHE A 155 -9.33 -1.88 -12.00
N GLY A 156 -8.87 -2.04 -13.23
CA GLY A 156 -9.52 -2.91 -14.21
C GLY A 156 -9.11 -4.38 -14.00
N PHE A 157 -9.95 -5.30 -14.50
CA PHE A 157 -9.73 -6.75 -14.40
C PHE A 157 -8.33 -7.17 -14.84
N LEU A 158 -7.84 -6.70 -15.99
CA LEU A 158 -6.53 -7.08 -16.52
C LEU A 158 -5.37 -6.75 -15.54
N THR A 159 -5.44 -5.59 -14.89
CA THR A 159 -4.44 -5.21 -13.89
C THR A 159 -4.53 -6.10 -12.64
N VAL A 160 -5.75 -6.36 -12.19
CA VAL A 160 -6.00 -7.21 -11.01
C VAL A 160 -5.60 -8.65 -11.28
N ASP A 161 -5.88 -9.16 -12.45
CA ASP A 161 -5.50 -10.52 -12.88
C ASP A 161 -3.99 -10.71 -12.90
N GLN A 162 -3.24 -9.73 -13.41
CA GLN A 162 -1.78 -9.75 -13.35
C GLN A 162 -1.25 -9.79 -11.91
N ILE A 163 -1.88 -9.05 -10.98
CA ILE A 163 -1.51 -9.07 -9.56
C ILE A 163 -1.83 -10.45 -8.97
N ALA A 164 -3.03 -10.97 -9.19
CA ALA A 164 -3.49 -12.25 -8.68
C ALA A 164 -2.61 -13.42 -9.14
N VAL A 165 -2.33 -13.50 -10.44
CA VAL A 165 -1.52 -14.57 -11.02
C VAL A 165 -0.08 -14.52 -10.51
N LYS A 166 0.53 -13.33 -10.46
CA LYS A 166 1.93 -13.18 -9.98
C LYS A 166 2.07 -13.37 -8.47
N ALA A 167 1.10 -12.90 -7.69
CA ALA A 167 1.17 -12.92 -6.22
C ALA A 167 0.77 -14.27 -5.60
N LYS A 168 -0.26 -14.93 -6.14
CA LYS A 168 -0.80 -16.19 -5.59
C LYS A 168 -0.85 -17.34 -6.59
N HIS A 169 -0.33 -17.16 -7.79
CA HIS A 169 -0.37 -18.18 -8.84
C HIS A 169 -1.79 -18.69 -9.13
N PHE A 170 -2.79 -17.80 -9.15
CA PHE A 170 -4.14 -18.18 -9.54
C PHE A 170 -4.12 -18.89 -10.88
N ARG A 171 -4.78 -20.05 -10.92
CA ARG A 171 -4.89 -20.87 -12.14
C ARG A 171 -5.96 -20.27 -13.07
N ALA A 172 -5.87 -20.62 -14.34
CA ALA A 172 -6.87 -20.19 -15.33
C ALA A 172 -8.30 -20.65 -14.97
N ASP A 173 -8.40 -21.83 -14.36
CA ASP A 173 -9.67 -22.47 -13.95
C ASP A 173 -10.14 -22.10 -12.53
N ASP A 174 -9.53 -21.10 -11.88
CA ASP A 174 -9.96 -20.66 -10.55
C ASP A 174 -11.34 -19.99 -10.62
N PRO A 175 -12.30 -20.44 -9.80
CA PRO A 175 -13.68 -19.90 -9.83
C PRO A 175 -13.76 -18.40 -9.56
N LEU A 176 -12.89 -17.84 -8.70
CA LEU A 176 -12.88 -16.39 -8.42
C LEU A 176 -12.35 -15.61 -9.61
N ARG A 177 -11.33 -16.14 -10.30
CA ARG A 177 -10.78 -15.56 -11.53
C ARG A 177 -11.81 -15.56 -12.64
N ILE A 178 -12.46 -16.71 -12.90
CA ILE A 178 -13.51 -16.85 -13.91
C ILE A 178 -14.68 -15.90 -13.63
N LYS A 179 -15.14 -15.83 -12.37
CA LYS A 179 -16.20 -14.91 -11.97
C LYS A 179 -15.82 -13.45 -12.27
N ALA A 180 -14.62 -13.04 -11.93
CA ALA A 180 -14.15 -11.67 -12.18
C ALA A 180 -14.02 -11.37 -13.67
N ALA A 181 -13.56 -12.34 -14.48
CA ALA A 181 -13.49 -12.23 -15.93
C ALA A 181 -14.88 -12.06 -16.56
N ILE A 182 -15.86 -12.87 -16.14
CA ILE A 182 -17.25 -12.76 -16.60
C ILE A 182 -17.81 -11.36 -16.29
N LEU A 183 -17.63 -10.87 -15.06
CA LEU A 183 -18.12 -9.54 -14.67
C LEU A 183 -17.46 -8.43 -15.49
N HIS A 184 -16.19 -8.57 -15.82
CA HIS A 184 -15.48 -7.62 -16.68
C HIS A 184 -16.05 -7.60 -18.10
N ILE A 185 -16.23 -8.77 -18.72
CA ILE A 185 -16.79 -8.91 -20.07
C ILE A 185 -18.20 -8.32 -20.14
N MET A 186 -19.01 -8.57 -19.11
CA MET A 186 -20.35 -8.00 -19.04
C MET A 186 -20.35 -6.48 -18.92
N SER A 187 -19.40 -5.93 -18.14
CA SER A 187 -19.24 -4.48 -17.99
C SER A 187 -18.74 -3.81 -19.27
N GLU A 188 -17.84 -4.46 -20.02
CA GLU A 188 -17.40 -3.97 -21.34
C GLU A 188 -18.56 -3.96 -22.34
N ALA A 189 -19.33 -5.06 -22.39
CA ALA A 189 -20.50 -5.16 -23.27
C ALA A 189 -21.56 -4.10 -22.94
N GLU A 190 -21.78 -3.81 -21.65
CA GLU A 190 -22.67 -2.71 -21.22
C GLU A 190 -22.15 -1.35 -21.74
N GLY A 191 -20.85 -1.11 -21.64
CA GLY A 191 -20.21 0.08 -22.19
C GLY A 191 -20.32 0.22 -23.71
N GLU A 192 -20.41 -0.91 -24.42
CA GLU A 192 -20.66 -1.00 -25.88
C GLU A 192 -22.15 -0.85 -26.24
N GLY A 193 -23.04 -0.77 -25.23
CA GLY A 193 -24.48 -0.61 -25.41
C GLY A 193 -25.27 -1.92 -25.50
N HIS A 194 -24.66 -3.05 -25.19
CA HIS A 194 -25.36 -4.34 -25.13
C HIS A 194 -26.14 -4.47 -23.81
N LEU A 195 -27.41 -4.89 -23.90
CA LEU A 195 -28.24 -5.14 -22.72
C LEU A 195 -28.09 -6.56 -22.16
N TYR A 196 -27.57 -7.48 -22.95
CA TYR A 196 -27.27 -8.86 -22.57
C TYR A 196 -26.21 -9.46 -23.48
N LEU A 197 -25.52 -10.50 -23.00
CA LEU A 197 -24.68 -11.38 -23.80
C LEU A 197 -25.25 -12.80 -23.79
N LYS A 198 -25.09 -13.52 -24.89
CA LYS A 198 -25.41 -14.95 -24.92
C LYS A 198 -24.33 -15.72 -24.15
N ARG A 199 -24.71 -16.85 -23.60
CA ARG A 199 -23.78 -17.71 -22.84
C ARG A 199 -22.57 -18.12 -23.66
N GLU A 200 -22.78 -18.44 -24.93
CA GLU A 200 -21.75 -18.86 -25.86
C GLU A 200 -20.72 -17.74 -26.07
N ASP A 201 -21.17 -16.51 -26.24
CA ASP A 201 -20.32 -15.32 -26.41
C ASP A 201 -19.47 -15.04 -25.15
N ILE A 202 -20.04 -15.29 -23.97
CA ILE A 202 -19.31 -15.14 -22.69
C ILE A 202 -18.19 -16.21 -22.58
N ILE A 203 -18.52 -17.47 -22.91
CA ILE A 203 -17.54 -18.57 -22.86
C ILE A 203 -16.38 -18.28 -23.79
N GLU A 204 -16.66 -17.91 -25.05
CA GLU A 204 -15.62 -17.60 -26.05
C GLU A 204 -14.71 -16.44 -25.63
N ARG A 205 -15.23 -15.44 -24.92
CA ARG A 205 -14.46 -14.28 -24.45
C ARG A 205 -13.65 -14.54 -23.17
N VAL A 206 -14.02 -15.57 -22.39
CA VAL A 206 -13.32 -15.94 -21.14
C VAL A 206 -12.15 -16.89 -21.41
N GLU A 207 -12.21 -17.73 -22.47
CA GLU A 207 -11.15 -18.64 -22.88
C GLU A 207 -9.96 -17.89 -23.51
#